data_0f25b0ad63fb06d3145e6390da488115
#
_entry.id   0f25b0ad63fb06d3145e6390da488115
#
_cell.length_a   1.000
_cell.length_b   1.000
_cell.length_c   1.000
_cell.angle_alpha   90.00
_cell.angle_beta   90.00
_cell.angle_gamma   90.00
#
_symmetry.space_group_name_H-M   'P 1'
#
loop_
_entity.id
_entity.type
_entity.pdbx_description
1 polymer ?
#
loop_
_entity_poly.entity_id
_entity_poly.type
_entity_poly.pdbx_seq_one_letter_code
_entity_poly.pdbx_strand_id
1 'polypeptide(L)'
;MKDYNKTLKGRNLVWLVATLVLDVLVLLVIAFNAAVDDLTLTKVAVIRVSLTTLLPIPALILSSLISSDHKAILVFWRFQHPLPGARAFSVHAPADPRIDMAKLKKNVGEFPDTERDQNSKWYGLYRQVDSDPSVVGSHKDYLLFRDISVMSLLLVPTLPLVMYFSGIDSMRMLASTAWFLGQYLVTAFAARTTGIRFVQNVLAAHASRKVAGSKPAARKAVPKTAPSSE
;
A
#
# COMPACT_ATOMS: atom_id res chain seq x y z
N MET A 1 3.05 21.86 7.33
CA MET A 1 2.28 20.64 7.00
C MET A 1 2.07 20.38 5.50
N LYS A 2 1.79 21.38 4.66
CA LYS A 2 1.60 21.19 3.21
C LYS A 2 2.86 20.72 2.45
N ASP A 3 4.06 21.14 2.86
CA ASP A 3 5.30 20.82 2.15
C ASP A 3 5.82 19.41 2.42
N TYR A 4 5.56 18.86 3.61
CA TYR A 4 5.94 17.49 3.96
C TYR A 4 5.21 16.45 3.12
N ASN A 5 3.89 16.62 2.91
CA ASN A 5 3.10 15.75 2.04
C ASN A 5 3.49 15.82 0.56
N LYS A 6 3.95 16.97 0.06
CA LYS A 6 4.46 17.11 -1.31
C LYS A 6 5.75 16.31 -1.52
N THR A 7 6.69 16.33 -0.56
CA THR A 7 7.96 15.59 -0.64
C THR A 7 7.74 14.07 -0.57
N LEU A 8 6.76 13.59 0.20
CA LEU A 8 6.42 12.18 0.31
C LEU A 8 5.82 11.63 -0.98
N LYS A 9 4.88 12.36 -1.57
CA LYS A 9 4.27 11.99 -2.85
C LYS A 9 5.32 11.97 -3.99
N GLY A 10 6.26 12.90 -3.98
CA GLY A 10 7.36 12.97 -4.95
C GLY A 10 8.32 11.78 -4.87
N ARG A 11 8.66 11.31 -3.67
CA ARG A 11 9.57 10.16 -3.50
C ARG A 11 8.97 8.84 -3.98
N ASN A 12 7.65 8.61 -3.80
CA ASN A 12 6.99 7.42 -4.36
C ASN A 12 6.91 7.49 -5.89
N LEU A 13 6.69 8.68 -6.44
CA LEU A 13 6.66 8.86 -7.89
C LEU A 13 7.99 8.48 -8.54
N VAL A 14 9.12 8.84 -7.94
CA VAL A 14 10.46 8.48 -8.44
C VAL A 14 10.62 6.94 -8.52
N TRP A 15 10.22 6.22 -7.48
CA TRP A 15 10.32 4.75 -7.48
C TRP A 15 9.33 4.08 -8.43
N LEU A 16 8.12 4.61 -8.56
CA LEU A 16 7.15 4.13 -9.56
C LEU A 16 7.68 4.35 -10.98
N VAL A 17 8.24 5.53 -11.26
CA VAL A 17 8.85 5.83 -12.57
C VAL A 17 10.07 4.94 -12.82
N ALA A 18 10.91 4.72 -11.80
CA ALA A 18 12.08 3.83 -11.94
C ALA A 18 11.65 2.39 -12.27
N THR A 19 10.60 1.86 -11.61
CA THR A 19 10.04 0.54 -11.93
C THR A 19 9.46 0.52 -13.35
N LEU A 20 8.71 1.56 -13.72
CA LEU A 20 8.16 1.68 -15.07
C LEU A 20 9.25 1.70 -16.15
N VAL A 21 10.34 2.44 -15.93
CA VAL A 21 11.49 2.47 -16.84
C VAL A 21 12.15 1.09 -16.92
N LEU A 22 12.32 0.40 -15.80
CA LEU A 22 12.84 -0.97 -15.80
C LEU A 22 11.94 -1.91 -16.61
N ASP A 23 10.63 -1.86 -16.42
CA ASP A 23 9.66 -2.68 -17.14
C ASP A 23 9.70 -2.40 -18.65
N VAL A 24 9.78 -1.12 -19.04
CA VAL A 24 9.95 -0.70 -20.44
C VAL A 24 11.25 -1.25 -21.02
N LEU A 25 12.37 -1.18 -20.30
CA LEU A 25 13.66 -1.70 -20.76
C LEU A 25 13.63 -3.23 -20.94
N VAL A 26 13.04 -3.96 -20.00
CA VAL A 26 12.90 -5.42 -20.10
C VAL A 26 12.05 -5.80 -21.33
N LEU A 27 10.92 -5.12 -21.52
CA LEU A 27 10.06 -5.36 -22.69
C LEU A 27 10.74 -4.95 -24.00
N LEU A 28 11.51 -3.87 -23.98
CA LEU A 28 12.29 -3.46 -25.16
C LEU A 28 13.28 -4.57 -25.58
N VAL A 29 14.01 -5.15 -24.62
CA VAL A 29 14.94 -6.25 -24.89
C VAL A 29 14.20 -7.45 -25.48
N ILE A 30 13.08 -7.84 -24.89
CA ILE A 30 12.26 -8.99 -25.36
C ILE A 30 11.71 -8.73 -26.77
N ALA A 31 11.13 -7.54 -27.00
CA ALA A 31 10.51 -7.20 -28.28
C ALA A 31 11.52 -6.89 -29.38
N PHE A 32 12.66 -6.26 -29.04
CA PHE A 32 13.73 -5.95 -30.02
C PHE A 32 14.38 -7.22 -30.54
N ASN A 33 14.70 -8.20 -29.71
CA ASN A 33 15.21 -9.49 -30.15
C ASN A 33 14.24 -10.19 -31.12
N ALA A 34 12.92 -10.04 -30.91
CA ALA A 34 11.95 -10.56 -31.87
C ALA A 34 12.01 -9.86 -33.25
N ALA A 35 12.26 -8.56 -33.27
CA ALA A 35 12.36 -7.79 -34.52
C ALA A 35 13.67 -8.05 -35.28
N VAL A 36 14.75 -8.34 -34.55
CA VAL A 36 16.07 -8.64 -35.15
C VAL A 36 16.09 -10.04 -35.79
N ASP A 37 15.45 -11.02 -35.17
CA ASP A 37 15.35 -12.38 -35.71
C ASP A 37 14.59 -12.44 -37.06
N ASP A 38 13.63 -11.51 -37.25
CA ASP A 38 12.85 -11.42 -38.50
C ASP A 38 13.58 -10.65 -39.64
N LEU A 39 14.78 -10.10 -39.40
CA LEU A 39 15.62 -9.32 -40.35
C LEU A 39 14.88 -8.21 -41.11
N THR A 40 13.69 -7.81 -40.68
CA THR A 40 12.88 -6.79 -41.35
C THR A 40 12.48 -5.68 -40.38
N LEU A 41 13.29 -4.62 -40.34
CA LEU A 41 12.88 -3.35 -39.69
C LEU A 41 11.80 -2.65 -40.53
N THR A 42 10.65 -3.30 -40.67
CA THR A 42 9.50 -2.71 -41.35
C THR A 42 8.79 -1.74 -40.39
N LYS A 43 8.04 -0.78 -40.95
CA LYS A 43 7.19 0.12 -40.16
C LYS A 43 6.26 -0.66 -39.19
N VAL A 44 5.81 -1.85 -39.62
CA VAL A 44 4.96 -2.74 -38.85
C VAL A 44 5.69 -3.31 -37.62
N ALA A 45 6.95 -3.75 -37.77
CA ALA A 45 7.79 -4.24 -36.69
C ALA A 45 8.02 -3.14 -35.63
N VAL A 46 8.32 -1.91 -36.06
CA VAL A 46 8.48 -0.76 -35.15
C VAL A 46 7.22 -0.47 -34.36
N ILE A 47 6.03 -0.50 -34.99
CA ILE A 47 4.76 -0.30 -34.31
C ILE A 47 4.51 -1.40 -33.27
N ARG A 48 4.76 -2.67 -33.60
CA ARG A 48 4.59 -3.81 -32.69
C ARG A 48 5.49 -3.71 -31.45
N VAL A 49 6.78 -3.41 -31.67
CA VAL A 49 7.74 -3.20 -30.57
C VAL A 49 7.28 -2.05 -29.67
N SER A 50 6.88 -0.93 -30.27
CA SER A 50 6.43 0.25 -29.52
C SER A 50 5.17 -0.06 -28.68
N LEU A 51 4.16 -0.72 -29.24
CA LEU A 51 2.94 -1.09 -28.52
C LEU A 51 3.23 -2.01 -27.33
N THR A 52 4.07 -3.03 -27.54
CA THR A 52 4.45 -3.96 -26.48
C THR A 52 5.24 -3.26 -25.38
N THR A 53 6.22 -2.44 -25.76
CA THR A 53 7.16 -1.79 -24.84
C THR A 53 6.48 -0.71 -23.98
N LEU A 54 5.51 0.02 -24.55
CA LEU A 54 4.85 1.12 -23.85
C LEU A 54 3.63 0.67 -23.02
N LEU A 55 3.24 -0.60 -23.07
CA LEU A 55 2.07 -1.11 -22.34
C LEU A 55 2.08 -0.88 -20.82
N PRO A 56 3.23 -0.86 -20.11
CA PRO A 56 3.26 -0.54 -18.68
C PRO A 56 2.70 0.85 -18.34
N ILE A 57 2.75 1.81 -19.24
CA ILE A 57 2.25 3.17 -19.01
C ILE A 57 0.71 3.18 -18.81
N PRO A 58 -0.12 2.69 -19.75
CA PRO A 58 -1.56 2.58 -19.54
C PRO A 58 -1.90 1.63 -18.37
N ALA A 59 -1.13 0.56 -18.12
CA ALA A 59 -1.34 -0.31 -16.98
C ALA A 59 -1.19 0.44 -15.64
N LEU A 60 -0.22 1.34 -15.51
CA LEU A 60 -0.08 2.22 -14.34
C LEU A 60 -1.28 3.15 -14.17
N ILE A 61 -1.77 3.75 -15.27
CA ILE A 61 -2.95 4.61 -15.24
C ILE A 61 -4.19 3.80 -14.83
N LEU A 62 -4.42 2.64 -15.43
CA LEU A 62 -5.53 1.75 -15.09
C LEU A 62 -5.47 1.29 -13.63
N SER A 63 -4.27 0.99 -13.13
CA SER A 63 -4.12 0.64 -11.71
C SER A 63 -4.61 1.74 -10.79
N SER A 64 -4.48 3.02 -11.17
CA SER A 64 -4.93 4.15 -10.35
C SER A 64 -6.46 4.27 -10.25
N LEU A 65 -7.19 3.68 -11.19
CA LEU A 65 -8.67 3.64 -11.19
C LEU A 65 -9.23 2.56 -10.26
N ILE A 66 -8.41 1.58 -9.88
CA ILE A 66 -8.82 0.50 -8.97
C ILE A 66 -8.91 1.05 -7.54
N SER A 67 -10.03 0.79 -6.86
CA SER A 67 -10.23 1.23 -5.47
C SER A 67 -9.21 0.61 -4.51
N SER A 68 -8.95 1.28 -3.38
CA SER A 68 -8.01 0.80 -2.36
C SER A 68 -8.36 -0.59 -1.82
N ASP A 69 -9.66 -0.90 -1.70
CA ASP A 69 -10.13 -2.19 -1.20
C ASP A 69 -9.85 -3.32 -2.20
N HIS A 70 -10.11 -3.09 -3.49
CA HIS A 70 -9.76 -4.07 -4.53
C HIS A 70 -8.25 -4.28 -4.63
N LYS A 71 -7.45 -3.20 -4.55
CA LYS A 71 -5.98 -3.34 -4.47
C LYS A 71 -5.55 -4.16 -3.26
N ALA A 72 -6.20 -3.96 -2.11
CA ALA A 72 -5.90 -4.73 -0.91
C ALA A 72 -6.29 -6.22 -1.07
N ILE A 73 -7.41 -6.54 -1.73
CA ILE A 73 -7.77 -7.93 -2.07
C ILE A 73 -6.65 -8.60 -2.86
N LEU A 74 -6.14 -7.93 -3.90
CA LEU A 74 -5.09 -8.46 -4.77
C LEU A 74 -3.75 -8.65 -4.04
N VAL A 75 -3.46 -7.84 -3.02
CA VAL A 75 -2.22 -7.92 -2.24
C VAL A 75 -2.34 -8.90 -1.07
N PHE A 76 -3.43 -8.81 -0.27
CA PHE A 76 -3.60 -9.65 0.92
C PHE A 76 -4.28 -10.99 0.63
N TRP A 77 -4.82 -11.19 -0.57
CA TRP A 77 -5.59 -12.38 -1.00
C TRP A 77 -6.75 -12.70 -0.08
N ARG A 78 -7.45 -11.65 0.39
CA ARG A 78 -8.63 -11.73 1.25
C ARG A 78 -9.78 -10.97 0.62
N PHE A 79 -10.90 -11.65 0.45
CA PHE A 79 -12.10 -11.05 -0.14
C PHE A 79 -12.91 -10.24 0.90
N GLN A 80 -12.88 -10.65 2.16
CA GLN A 80 -13.56 -9.96 3.25
C GLN A 80 -12.55 -9.20 4.10
N HIS A 81 -12.84 -7.92 4.39
CA HIS A 81 -11.99 -7.04 5.19
C HIS A 81 -10.50 -7.11 4.83
N PRO A 82 -10.13 -6.83 3.55
CA PRO A 82 -8.77 -7.05 3.05
C PRO A 82 -7.75 -6.07 3.62
N LEU A 83 -8.20 -4.93 4.15
CA LEU A 83 -7.31 -3.90 4.68
C LEU A 83 -6.55 -4.41 5.92
N PRO A 84 -5.24 -4.10 6.06
CA PRO A 84 -4.42 -4.59 7.18
C PRO A 84 -4.93 -4.11 8.54
N GLY A 85 -5.56 -2.93 8.62
CA GLY A 85 -6.19 -2.41 9.84
C GLY A 85 -7.33 -3.25 10.39
N ALA A 86 -7.94 -4.12 9.55
CA ALA A 86 -9.05 -4.98 9.98
C ALA A 86 -8.69 -5.99 11.08
N ARG A 87 -7.41 -6.33 11.21
CA ARG A 87 -6.88 -7.22 12.24
C ARG A 87 -5.85 -6.55 13.14
N ALA A 88 -5.96 -5.24 13.26
CA ALA A 88 -5.00 -4.42 13.99
C ALA A 88 -4.80 -4.89 15.43
N PHE A 89 -5.89 -5.10 16.17
CA PHE A 89 -5.86 -5.43 17.59
C PHE A 89 -5.84 -6.92 17.88
N SER A 90 -6.45 -7.73 17.01
CA SER A 90 -6.58 -9.18 17.21
C SER A 90 -5.35 -9.98 16.75
N VAL A 91 -4.64 -9.50 15.73
CA VAL A 91 -3.51 -10.23 15.13
C VAL A 91 -2.21 -9.41 15.14
N HIS A 92 -2.25 -8.17 14.64
CA HIS A 92 -1.02 -7.43 14.37
C HIS A 92 -0.41 -6.80 15.63
N ALA A 93 -1.22 -6.33 16.57
CA ALA A 93 -0.71 -5.80 17.83
C ALA A 93 -0.06 -6.87 18.71
N PRO A 94 -0.69 -8.04 18.97
CA PRO A 94 -0.07 -9.08 19.79
C PRO A 94 1.20 -9.69 19.18
N ALA A 95 1.33 -9.65 17.84
CA ALA A 95 2.50 -10.18 17.13
C ALA A 95 3.74 -9.27 17.18
N ASP A 96 3.61 -8.02 17.63
CA ASP A 96 4.72 -7.08 17.68
C ASP A 96 5.23 -6.89 19.12
N PRO A 97 6.45 -7.33 19.45
CA PRO A 97 7.00 -7.22 20.81
C PRO A 97 7.17 -5.78 21.31
N ARG A 98 7.14 -4.78 20.42
CA ARG A 98 7.20 -3.35 20.80
C ARG A 98 5.89 -2.86 21.41
N ILE A 99 4.78 -3.62 21.25
CA ILE A 99 3.44 -3.22 21.66
C ILE A 99 3.06 -3.89 22.97
N ASP A 100 3.09 -3.11 24.04
CA ASP A 100 2.50 -3.53 25.33
C ASP A 100 0.96 -3.40 25.24
N MET A 101 0.28 -4.54 25.16
CA MET A 101 -1.18 -4.59 24.99
C MET A 101 -1.95 -3.94 26.15
N ALA A 102 -1.41 -4.02 27.37
CA ALA A 102 -2.06 -3.39 28.54
C ALA A 102 -1.95 -1.87 28.47
N LYS A 103 -0.77 -1.35 28.10
CA LYS A 103 -0.58 0.10 27.88
C LYS A 103 -1.39 0.58 26.68
N LEU A 104 -1.41 -0.18 25.58
CA LEU A 104 -2.21 0.16 24.42
C LEU A 104 -3.70 0.28 24.81
N LYS A 105 -4.25 -0.73 25.49
CA LYS A 105 -5.65 -0.73 25.95
C LYS A 105 -5.96 0.47 26.86
N LYS A 106 -5.03 0.80 27.77
CA LYS A 106 -5.14 1.96 28.66
C LYS A 106 -5.19 3.29 27.88
N ASN A 107 -4.43 3.40 26.80
CA ASN A 107 -4.28 4.63 26.02
C ASN A 107 -5.39 4.84 24.99
N VAL A 108 -5.90 3.73 24.38
CA VAL A 108 -6.87 3.80 23.27
C VAL A 108 -8.25 3.26 23.63
N GLY A 109 -8.42 2.70 24.83
CA GLY A 109 -9.67 2.07 25.29
C GLY A 109 -9.87 0.65 24.77
N GLU A 110 -11.08 0.09 25.02
CA GLU A 110 -11.42 -1.28 24.65
C GLU A 110 -11.20 -1.57 23.16
N PHE A 111 -10.74 -2.80 22.85
CA PHE A 111 -10.52 -3.21 21.49
C PHE A 111 -11.81 -3.73 20.86
N PRO A 112 -12.12 -3.35 19.62
CA PRO A 112 -13.30 -3.87 18.93
C PRO A 112 -13.16 -5.35 18.58
N ASP A 113 -14.28 -6.08 18.63
CA ASP A 113 -14.32 -7.51 18.32
C ASP A 113 -14.41 -7.77 16.82
N THR A 114 -15.14 -6.92 16.06
CA THR A 114 -15.33 -7.15 14.62
C THR A 114 -14.16 -6.57 13.81
N GLU A 115 -13.79 -7.25 12.72
CA GLU A 115 -12.73 -6.79 11.81
C GLU A 115 -13.04 -5.39 11.22
N ARG A 116 -14.30 -5.11 10.94
CA ARG A 116 -14.74 -3.80 10.43
C ARG A 116 -14.47 -2.69 11.45
N ASP A 117 -14.85 -2.91 12.70
CA ASP A 117 -14.69 -1.91 13.74
C ASP A 117 -13.22 -1.75 14.14
N GLN A 118 -12.44 -2.85 14.10
CA GLN A 118 -10.98 -2.78 14.27
C GLN A 118 -10.35 -1.83 13.24
N ASN A 119 -10.71 -1.98 11.96
CA ASN A 119 -10.20 -1.10 10.91
C ASN A 119 -10.62 0.36 11.11
N SER A 120 -11.88 0.59 11.47
CA SER A 120 -12.41 1.93 11.72
C SER A 120 -11.68 2.60 12.89
N LYS A 121 -11.53 1.90 14.02
CA LYS A 121 -10.80 2.39 15.18
C LYS A 121 -9.33 2.64 14.87
N TRP A 122 -8.66 1.67 14.22
CA TRP A 122 -7.27 1.81 13.81
C TRP A 122 -7.05 3.03 12.90
N TYR A 123 -7.97 3.27 11.94
CA TYR A 123 -7.88 4.44 11.07
C TYR A 123 -8.00 5.76 11.85
N GLY A 124 -8.88 5.80 12.86
CA GLY A 124 -8.97 6.94 13.77
C GLY A 124 -7.67 7.19 14.54
N LEU A 125 -7.00 6.12 14.99
CA LEU A 125 -5.69 6.21 15.65
C LEU A 125 -4.58 6.65 14.68
N TYR A 126 -4.58 6.11 13.46
CA TYR A 126 -3.63 6.52 12.43
C TYR A 126 -3.65 8.04 12.20
N ARG A 127 -4.84 8.65 12.07
CA ARG A 127 -4.97 10.09 11.86
C ARG A 127 -4.38 10.97 12.97
N GLN A 128 -4.15 10.42 14.15
CA GLN A 128 -3.54 11.12 15.29
C GLN A 128 -2.01 11.06 15.27
N VAL A 129 -1.42 10.17 14.46
CA VAL A 129 0.02 9.94 14.35
C VAL A 129 0.50 9.93 12.90
N ASP A 130 -0.29 10.48 12.00
CA ASP A 130 -0.02 10.51 10.55
C ASP A 130 1.26 11.28 10.17
N SER A 131 1.79 12.09 11.09
CA SER A 131 3.04 12.84 10.94
C SER A 131 4.26 12.15 11.56
N ASP A 132 4.07 11.02 12.27
CA ASP A 132 5.19 10.25 12.83
C ASP A 132 6.05 9.67 11.69
N PRO A 133 7.40 9.87 11.72
CA PRO A 133 8.28 9.42 10.64
C PRO A 133 8.21 7.93 10.35
N SER A 134 8.04 7.09 11.38
CA SER A 134 7.95 5.63 11.24
C SER A 134 6.63 5.20 10.59
N VAL A 135 5.54 5.88 10.95
CA VAL A 135 4.21 5.68 10.38
C VAL A 135 4.19 6.12 8.91
N VAL A 136 4.71 7.31 8.64
CA VAL A 136 4.80 7.86 7.29
C VAL A 136 5.64 6.98 6.37
N GLY A 137 6.81 6.53 6.83
CA GLY A 137 7.70 5.67 6.05
C GLY A 137 7.00 4.38 5.64
N SER A 138 6.46 3.64 6.62
CA SER A 138 5.78 2.36 6.37
C SER A 138 4.50 2.50 5.52
N HIS A 139 3.72 3.56 5.71
CA HIS A 139 2.55 3.85 4.88
C HIS A 139 2.95 4.06 3.42
N LYS A 140 3.99 4.82 3.19
CA LYS A 140 4.55 5.13 1.89
C LYS A 140 5.02 3.89 1.15
N ASP A 141 5.81 3.05 1.83
CA ASP A 141 6.33 1.81 1.27
C ASP A 141 5.18 0.84 0.93
N TYR A 142 4.17 0.75 1.81
CA TYR A 142 2.96 -0.04 1.54
C TYR A 142 2.24 0.42 0.27
N LEU A 143 2.02 1.73 0.10
CA LEU A 143 1.35 2.27 -1.08
C LEU A 143 2.16 2.01 -2.35
N LEU A 144 3.47 2.18 -2.30
CA LEU A 144 4.38 1.94 -3.43
C LEU A 144 4.30 0.50 -3.91
N PHE A 145 4.58 -0.46 -3.01
CA PHE A 145 4.59 -1.87 -3.38
C PHE A 145 3.21 -2.40 -3.78
N ARG A 146 2.15 -1.89 -3.15
CA ARG A 146 0.77 -2.21 -3.54
C ARG A 146 0.48 -1.77 -4.97
N ASP A 147 0.85 -0.55 -5.36
CA ASP A 147 0.55 -0.01 -6.67
C ASP A 147 1.41 -0.68 -7.76
N ILE A 148 2.68 -0.99 -7.50
CA ILE A 148 3.52 -1.79 -8.40
C ILE A 148 2.94 -3.20 -8.56
N SER A 149 2.54 -3.86 -7.48
CA SER A 149 1.95 -5.19 -7.50
C SER A 149 0.71 -5.25 -8.41
N VAL A 150 -0.21 -4.30 -8.26
CA VAL A 150 -1.43 -4.24 -9.08
C VAL A 150 -1.12 -3.96 -10.55
N MET A 151 -0.18 -3.05 -10.83
CA MET A 151 0.28 -2.79 -12.19
C MET A 151 0.85 -4.05 -12.84
N SER A 152 1.75 -4.75 -12.13
CA SER A 152 2.34 -6.00 -12.63
C SER A 152 1.28 -7.07 -12.90
N LEU A 153 0.30 -7.21 -12.01
CA LEU A 153 -0.79 -8.17 -12.19
C LEU A 153 -1.66 -7.86 -13.42
N LEU A 154 -1.90 -6.59 -13.72
CA LEU A 154 -2.61 -6.19 -14.95
C LEU A 154 -1.85 -6.57 -16.20
N LEU A 155 -0.52 -6.52 -16.17
CA LEU A 155 0.35 -6.86 -17.30
C LEU A 155 0.39 -8.38 -17.57
N VAL A 156 0.17 -9.23 -16.56
CA VAL A 156 0.19 -10.69 -16.72
C VAL A 156 -0.75 -11.19 -17.82
N PRO A 157 -2.05 -10.83 -17.88
CA PRO A 157 -2.93 -11.25 -18.96
C PRO A 157 -2.86 -10.35 -20.21
N THR A 158 -2.62 -9.03 -20.03
CA THR A 158 -2.73 -8.09 -21.14
C THR A 158 -1.52 -8.14 -22.08
N LEU A 159 -0.35 -8.37 -21.54
CA LEU A 159 0.89 -8.39 -22.33
C LEU A 159 0.95 -9.57 -23.30
N PRO A 160 0.72 -10.83 -22.90
CA PRO A 160 0.68 -11.96 -23.85
C PRO A 160 -0.36 -11.77 -24.94
N LEU A 161 -1.51 -11.16 -24.61
CA LEU A 161 -2.55 -10.88 -25.59
C LEU A 161 -2.05 -9.89 -26.66
N VAL A 162 -1.41 -8.79 -26.26
CA VAL A 162 -0.82 -7.81 -27.19
C VAL A 162 0.28 -8.44 -28.00
N MET A 163 1.16 -9.25 -27.39
CA MET A 163 2.25 -9.94 -28.06
C MET A 163 1.74 -10.96 -29.09
N TYR A 164 0.68 -11.70 -28.77
CA TYR A 164 0.01 -12.63 -29.69
C TYR A 164 -0.47 -11.92 -30.96
N PHE A 165 -1.24 -10.84 -30.82
CA PHE A 165 -1.70 -10.05 -31.97
C PHE A 165 -0.56 -9.32 -32.71
N SER A 166 0.56 -9.14 -32.04
CA SER A 166 1.79 -8.59 -32.66
C SER A 166 2.63 -9.65 -33.39
N GLY A 167 2.24 -10.93 -33.36
CA GLY A 167 2.97 -12.02 -33.99
C GLY A 167 4.29 -12.37 -33.29
N ILE A 168 4.42 -12.06 -32.01
CA ILE A 168 5.58 -12.42 -31.18
C ILE A 168 5.43 -13.88 -30.74
N ASP A 169 6.52 -14.63 -30.78
CA ASP A 169 6.51 -16.06 -30.49
C ASP A 169 6.12 -16.39 -29.03
N SER A 170 5.70 -17.64 -28.83
CA SER A 170 5.20 -18.13 -27.55
C SER A 170 6.25 -18.13 -26.42
N MET A 171 7.53 -18.33 -26.75
CA MET A 171 8.60 -18.34 -25.75
C MET A 171 8.79 -16.94 -25.11
N ARG A 172 8.76 -15.90 -25.95
CA ARG A 172 8.84 -14.51 -25.46
C ARG A 172 7.59 -14.08 -24.69
N MET A 173 6.41 -14.55 -25.14
CA MET A 173 5.17 -14.37 -24.36
C MET A 173 5.29 -15.02 -22.98
N LEU A 174 5.79 -16.25 -22.90
CA LEU A 174 6.00 -16.94 -21.62
C LEU A 174 7.01 -16.20 -20.73
N ALA A 175 8.13 -15.77 -21.30
CA ALA A 175 9.17 -15.04 -20.56
C ALA A 175 8.64 -13.72 -19.97
N SER A 176 7.88 -12.95 -20.74
CA SER A 176 7.26 -11.71 -20.25
C SER A 176 6.21 -11.96 -19.18
N THR A 177 5.38 -12.98 -19.35
CA THR A 177 4.38 -13.39 -18.35
C THR A 177 5.06 -13.81 -17.06
N ALA A 178 6.10 -14.63 -17.13
CA ALA A 178 6.86 -15.07 -15.96
C ALA A 178 7.53 -13.89 -15.22
N TRP A 179 8.08 -12.92 -15.97
CA TRP A 179 8.64 -11.70 -15.39
C TRP A 179 7.61 -10.92 -14.57
N PHE A 180 6.46 -10.57 -15.17
CA PHE A 180 5.44 -9.77 -14.48
C PHE A 180 4.72 -10.52 -13.37
N LEU A 181 4.55 -11.84 -13.51
CA LEU A 181 4.03 -12.69 -12.41
C LEU A 181 5.02 -12.73 -11.24
N GLY A 182 6.31 -12.89 -11.50
CA GLY A 182 7.36 -12.83 -10.49
C GLY A 182 7.40 -11.47 -9.78
N GLN A 183 7.37 -10.38 -10.55
CA GLN A 183 7.32 -9.02 -10.01
C GLN A 183 6.06 -8.78 -9.16
N TYR A 184 4.89 -9.25 -9.62
CA TYR A 184 3.66 -9.21 -8.83
C TYR A 184 3.81 -9.91 -7.48
N LEU A 185 4.30 -11.15 -7.48
CA LEU A 185 4.46 -11.93 -6.25
C LEU A 185 5.41 -11.25 -5.26
N VAL A 186 6.59 -10.84 -5.73
CA VAL A 186 7.59 -10.17 -4.89
C VAL A 186 7.04 -8.87 -4.31
N THR A 187 6.40 -8.05 -5.13
CA THR A 187 5.86 -6.76 -4.67
C THR A 187 4.60 -6.92 -3.83
N ALA A 188 3.78 -7.96 -4.05
CA ALA A 188 2.65 -8.29 -3.16
C ALA A 188 3.12 -8.71 -1.77
N PHE A 189 4.17 -9.54 -1.66
CA PHE A 189 4.78 -9.87 -0.38
C PHE A 189 5.38 -8.65 0.32
N ALA A 190 6.07 -7.78 -0.42
CA ALA A 190 6.60 -6.53 0.12
C ALA A 190 5.48 -5.60 0.62
N ALA A 191 4.38 -5.49 -0.14
CA ALA A 191 3.21 -4.70 0.25
C ALA A 191 2.53 -5.25 1.51
N ARG A 192 2.40 -6.59 1.65
CA ARG A 192 1.89 -7.21 2.88
C ARG A 192 2.74 -6.87 4.09
N THR A 193 4.05 -7.08 3.97
CA THR A 193 5.00 -6.84 5.05
C THR A 193 4.97 -5.37 5.48
N THR A 194 5.02 -4.45 4.52
CA THR A 194 4.99 -3.00 4.81
C THR A 194 3.63 -2.55 5.30
N GLY A 195 2.52 -3.13 4.81
CA GLY A 195 1.17 -2.87 5.31
C GLY A 195 0.96 -3.30 6.75
N ILE A 196 1.48 -4.48 7.14
CA ILE A 196 1.47 -4.94 8.53
C ILE A 196 2.34 -4.03 9.41
N ARG A 197 3.54 -3.68 8.96
CA ARG A 197 4.42 -2.73 9.69
C ARG A 197 3.75 -1.37 9.86
N PHE A 198 3.03 -0.90 8.87
CA PHE A 198 2.28 0.35 8.97
C PHE A 198 1.25 0.29 10.09
N VAL A 199 0.47 -0.80 10.18
CA VAL A 199 -0.49 -1.00 11.28
C VAL A 199 0.22 -1.04 12.63
N GLN A 200 1.29 -1.81 12.74
CA GLN A 200 2.06 -1.97 13.96
C GLN A 200 2.72 -0.66 14.42
N ASN A 201 3.28 0.13 13.52
CA ASN A 201 3.88 1.43 13.86
C ASN A 201 2.86 2.42 14.43
N VAL A 202 1.64 2.46 13.88
CA VAL A 202 0.54 3.26 14.45
C VAL A 202 0.24 2.82 15.88
N LEU A 203 0.12 1.51 16.12
CA LEU A 203 -0.23 0.99 17.44
C LEU A 203 0.93 1.13 18.45
N ALA A 204 2.19 0.94 18.01
CA ALA A 204 3.37 1.16 18.83
C ALA A 204 3.51 2.62 19.27
N ALA A 205 3.21 3.57 18.37
CA ALA A 205 3.19 4.99 18.70
C ALA A 205 2.17 5.31 19.81
N HIS A 206 1.00 4.67 19.78
CA HIS A 206 0.00 4.82 20.85
C HIS A 206 0.34 4.06 22.12
N ALA A 207 0.96 2.88 22.04
CA ALA A 207 1.39 2.14 23.22
C ALA A 207 2.53 2.86 23.98
N SER A 208 3.41 3.58 23.29
CA SER A 208 4.53 4.31 23.89
C SER A 208 4.15 5.69 24.47
N ARG A 209 2.99 6.24 24.11
CA ARG A 209 2.53 7.53 24.65
C ARG A 209 2.39 7.43 26.18
N LYS A 210 2.99 8.38 26.89
CA LYS A 210 2.69 8.55 28.33
C LYS A 210 1.21 8.91 28.45
N VAL A 211 0.46 8.14 29.23
CA VAL A 211 -0.91 8.52 29.61
C VAL A 211 -0.80 9.84 30.35
N ALA A 212 -1.23 10.94 29.75
CA ALA A 212 -1.40 12.19 30.48
C ALA A 212 -2.37 11.86 31.62
N GLY A 213 -1.87 11.90 32.87
CA GLY A 213 -2.68 11.60 34.03
C GLY A 213 -3.99 12.40 33.92
N SER A 214 -5.11 11.72 34.02
CA SER A 214 -6.42 12.37 34.04
C SER A 214 -6.37 13.47 35.09
N LYS A 215 -6.38 14.72 34.63
CA LYS A 215 -6.52 15.86 35.54
C LYS A 215 -7.76 15.57 36.42
N PRO A 216 -7.63 15.49 37.76
CA PRO A 216 -8.80 15.23 38.59
C PRO A 216 -9.87 16.25 38.20
N ALA A 217 -11.07 15.79 37.91
CA ALA A 217 -12.18 16.67 37.59
C ALA A 217 -12.27 17.69 38.74
N ALA A 218 -12.11 18.97 38.40
CA ALA A 218 -12.20 20.04 39.39
C ALA A 218 -13.52 19.86 40.14
N ARG A 219 -13.42 19.51 41.44
CA ARG A 219 -14.54 19.35 42.32
C ARG A 219 -15.30 20.67 42.31
N LYS A 220 -16.49 20.69 41.67
CA LYS A 220 -17.36 21.87 41.69
C LYS A 220 -17.55 22.25 43.15
N ALA A 221 -17.06 23.44 43.53
CA ALA A 221 -17.26 23.99 44.85
C ALA A 221 -18.77 24.10 45.08
N VAL A 222 -19.25 23.44 46.14
CA VAL A 222 -20.62 23.57 46.61
C VAL A 222 -20.79 25.01 47.08
N PRO A 223 -21.80 25.73 46.59
CA PRO A 223 -22.05 27.09 47.05
C PRO A 223 -22.34 27.06 48.56
N LYS A 224 -21.55 27.80 49.37
CA LYS A 224 -21.88 28.04 50.77
C LYS A 224 -23.20 28.79 50.83
N THR A 225 -24.23 28.13 51.36
CA THR A 225 -25.46 28.80 51.80
C THR A 225 -25.12 29.87 52.81
N ALA A 226 -25.51 31.11 52.53
CA ALA A 226 -25.40 32.24 53.45
C ALA A 226 -26.31 31.97 54.68
N PRO A 227 -25.91 32.38 55.90
CA PRO A 227 -26.77 32.30 57.08
C PRO A 227 -27.87 33.37 57.00
N SER A 228 -29.08 32.95 57.18
CA SER A 228 -30.25 33.81 57.40
C SER A 228 -30.05 34.67 58.66
N SER A 229 -30.08 35.98 58.48
CA SER A 229 -30.20 36.97 59.59
C SER A 229 -31.63 37.03 60.06
N GLU A 230 -31.84 36.76 61.35
CA GLU A 230 -32.86 37.40 62.14
C GLU A 230 -32.30 38.65 62.82
#